data_2f06074629041e9db9af36e35d915cdd
#
_entry.id   2f06074629041e9db9af36e35d915cdd
#
_cell.length_a   1.000
_cell.length_b   1.000
_cell.length_c   1.000
_cell.angle_alpha   90.00
_cell.angle_beta   90.00
_cell.angle_gamma   90.00
#
_symmetry.space_group_name_H-M   'P 1'
#
loop_
_entity.id
_entity.type
_entity.pdbx_description
1 polymer ?
#
loop_
_entity_poly.entity_id
_entity_poly.type
_entity_poly.pdbx_seq_one_letter_code
_entity_poly.pdbx_strand_id
1 'polypeptide(L)'
;MTSIFVQNEILYLDFQFKGKRCRERTGLPDSDFNRRKLEKFCKRMDAQITLGQFDFCKTFPNSSECDYFHKVAHREELLKAGCPAFSEFAELWYQEKQVEWRTSQQETVRGILDVHLLPYFGTMPVNHISKSEILAFRSKISQLEGRGKKQISASRVNHILTPLRMILNEAADRFDFPSAWKQIKSMKVPRSDVMPLT
;
A
#
# COMPACT_ATOMS: atom_id res chain seq x y z
N MET A 1 18.36 14.29 -18.15
CA MET A 1 19.76 14.40 -18.63
C MET A 1 20.69 14.23 -17.47
N THR A 2 21.64 13.32 -17.60
CA THR A 2 22.66 13.04 -16.60
C THR A 2 23.76 14.08 -16.68
N SER A 3 24.19 14.63 -15.54
CA SER A 3 25.31 15.56 -15.43
C SER A 3 26.43 14.96 -14.60
N ILE A 4 27.66 15.40 -14.90
CA ILE A 4 28.88 14.99 -14.19
C ILE A 4 29.34 16.19 -13.36
N PHE A 5 29.62 15.97 -12.08
CA PHE A 5 30.20 16.99 -11.20
C PHE A 5 31.36 16.40 -10.38
N VAL A 6 32.20 17.27 -9.84
CA VAL A 6 33.37 16.90 -9.05
C VAL A 6 33.14 17.24 -7.59
N GLN A 7 33.44 16.31 -6.71
CA GLN A 7 33.51 16.53 -5.27
C GLN A 7 34.70 15.77 -4.68
N ASN A 8 35.55 16.47 -3.94
CA ASN A 8 36.76 15.90 -3.35
C ASN A 8 37.63 15.13 -4.36
N GLU A 9 37.91 15.76 -5.51
CA GLU A 9 38.68 15.19 -6.62
C GLU A 9 38.11 13.92 -7.24
N ILE A 10 36.89 13.54 -6.91
CA ILE A 10 36.19 12.38 -7.44
C ILE A 10 35.00 12.82 -8.29
N LEU A 11 34.80 12.12 -9.39
CA LEU A 11 33.67 12.33 -10.28
C LEU A 11 32.39 11.68 -9.73
N TYR A 12 31.29 12.42 -9.82
CA TYR A 12 29.95 11.98 -9.45
C TYR A 12 29.00 12.14 -10.62
N LEU A 13 27.97 11.31 -10.65
CA LEU A 13 26.82 11.41 -11.56
C LEU A 13 25.61 12.02 -10.81
N ASP A 14 24.95 12.97 -11.43
CA ASP A 14 23.68 13.56 -10.94
C ASP A 14 22.65 13.43 -12.04
N PHE A 15 21.58 12.69 -11.76
CA PHE A 15 20.52 12.39 -12.73
C PHE A 15 19.18 12.16 -12.04
N GLN A 16 18.11 12.18 -12.83
CA GLN A 16 16.78 11.88 -12.35
C GLN A 16 16.30 10.54 -12.90
N PHE A 17 15.84 9.66 -12.01
CA PHE A 17 15.27 8.37 -12.36
C PHE A 17 13.98 8.12 -11.58
N LYS A 18 12.88 7.75 -12.28
CA LYS A 18 11.55 7.52 -11.71
C LYS A 18 11.07 8.62 -10.74
N GLY A 19 11.31 9.89 -11.12
CA GLY A 19 10.90 11.06 -10.32
C GLY A 19 11.82 11.41 -9.15
N LYS A 20 12.85 10.59 -8.87
CA LYS A 20 13.83 10.82 -7.81
C LYS A 20 15.16 11.29 -8.38
N ARG A 21 15.77 12.30 -7.73
CA ARG A 21 17.13 12.75 -8.04
C ARG A 21 18.12 11.83 -7.37
N CYS A 22 19.03 11.27 -8.16
CA CYS A 22 20.08 10.35 -7.73
C CYS A 22 21.44 10.99 -7.91
N ARG A 23 22.32 10.80 -6.92
CA ARG A 23 23.72 11.23 -6.95
C ARG A 23 24.60 10.05 -6.61
N GLU A 24 25.32 9.57 -7.62
CA GLU A 24 26.13 8.36 -7.47
C GLU A 24 27.62 8.66 -7.58
N ARG A 25 28.37 8.12 -6.63
CA ARG A 25 29.83 8.22 -6.63
C ARG A 25 30.42 7.22 -7.61
N THR A 26 31.24 7.68 -8.56
CA THR A 26 31.85 6.78 -9.55
C THR A 26 33.14 6.12 -9.06
N GLY A 27 33.76 6.67 -8.01
CA GLY A 27 35.10 6.24 -7.54
C GLY A 27 36.23 6.65 -8.47
N LEU A 28 35.98 7.33 -9.58
CA LEU A 28 37.01 7.75 -10.54
C LEU A 28 37.52 9.15 -10.18
N PRO A 29 38.86 9.34 -10.16
CA PRO A 29 39.44 10.67 -9.98
C PRO A 29 39.15 11.56 -11.19
N ASP A 30 39.13 12.88 -10.95
CA ASP A 30 38.91 13.87 -11.98
C ASP A 30 40.12 13.92 -12.95
N SER A 31 39.89 13.48 -14.18
CA SER A 31 40.83 13.55 -15.28
C SER A 31 40.08 13.61 -16.61
N ASP A 32 40.68 14.21 -17.63
CA ASP A 32 40.08 14.31 -18.96
C ASP A 32 39.73 12.93 -19.56
N PHE A 33 40.54 11.93 -19.29
CA PHE A 33 40.28 10.56 -19.71
C PHE A 33 38.99 10.00 -19.04
N ASN A 34 38.89 10.14 -17.73
CA ASN A 34 37.73 9.65 -16.97
C ASN A 34 36.46 10.44 -17.31
N ARG A 35 36.54 11.77 -17.51
CA ARG A 35 35.42 12.59 -17.98
C ARG A 35 34.88 12.09 -19.31
N ARG A 36 35.72 11.90 -20.33
CA ARG A 36 35.28 11.36 -21.63
C ARG A 36 34.68 9.97 -21.53
N LYS A 37 35.18 9.11 -20.65
CA LYS A 37 34.62 7.78 -20.40
C LYS A 37 33.23 7.88 -19.78
N LEU A 38 33.08 8.75 -18.79
CA LEU A 38 31.77 8.97 -18.12
C LEU A 38 30.74 9.64 -19.04
N GLU A 39 31.14 10.58 -19.89
CA GLU A 39 30.22 11.19 -20.88
C GLU A 39 29.62 10.14 -21.82
N LYS A 40 30.43 9.18 -22.30
CA LYS A 40 29.91 8.05 -23.09
C LYS A 40 28.95 7.16 -22.28
N PHE A 41 29.27 6.92 -21.02
CA PHE A 41 28.44 6.16 -20.10
C PHE A 41 27.09 6.89 -19.86
N CYS A 42 27.11 8.20 -19.58
CA CYS A 42 25.91 9.02 -19.37
C CYS A 42 24.99 9.00 -20.58
N LYS A 43 25.54 9.17 -21.80
CA LYS A 43 24.74 9.10 -23.04
C LYS A 43 24.03 7.74 -23.18
N ARG A 44 24.72 6.65 -22.90
CA ARG A 44 24.14 5.30 -22.93
C ARG A 44 23.07 5.12 -21.86
N MET A 45 23.35 5.60 -20.65
CA MET A 45 22.43 5.53 -19.52
C MET A 45 21.15 6.34 -19.79
N ASP A 46 21.29 7.58 -20.29
CA ASP A 46 20.14 8.43 -20.65
C ASP A 46 19.28 7.77 -21.75
N ALA A 47 19.91 7.12 -22.74
CA ALA A 47 19.19 6.36 -23.76
C ALA A 47 18.41 5.17 -23.14
N GLN A 48 19.03 4.41 -22.24
CA GLN A 48 18.36 3.30 -21.55
C GLN A 48 17.21 3.78 -20.66
N ILE A 49 17.35 4.92 -19.97
CA ILE A 49 16.28 5.53 -19.17
C ILE A 49 15.10 5.91 -20.08
N THR A 50 15.37 6.54 -21.22
CA THR A 50 14.36 6.94 -22.20
C THR A 50 13.62 5.74 -22.78
N LEU A 51 14.32 4.63 -23.04
CA LEU A 51 13.74 3.39 -23.55
C LEU A 51 13.07 2.53 -22.47
N GLY A 52 13.13 2.92 -21.20
CA GLY A 52 12.60 2.14 -20.09
C GLY A 52 13.36 0.85 -19.78
N GLN A 53 14.61 0.73 -20.27
CA GLN A 53 15.46 -0.45 -20.12
C GLN A 53 16.55 -0.30 -19.04
N PHE A 54 16.57 0.86 -18.37
CA PHE A 54 17.57 1.14 -17.34
C PHE A 54 17.23 0.44 -16.03
N ASP A 55 18.17 -0.37 -15.54
CA ASP A 55 18.11 -1.01 -14.24
C ASP A 55 19.12 -0.32 -13.31
N PHE A 56 18.56 0.40 -12.31
CA PHE A 56 19.36 1.19 -11.37
C PHE A 56 20.29 0.30 -10.53
N CYS A 57 19.73 -0.77 -9.92
CA CYS A 57 20.49 -1.62 -8.98
C CYS A 57 21.54 -2.48 -9.68
N LYS A 58 21.30 -2.84 -10.95
CA LYS A 58 22.28 -3.51 -11.78
C LYS A 58 23.44 -2.59 -12.16
N THR A 59 23.16 -1.29 -12.32
CA THR A 59 24.15 -0.29 -12.70
C THR A 59 24.92 0.23 -11.48
N PHE A 60 24.24 0.39 -10.34
CA PHE A 60 24.82 0.90 -9.08
C PHE A 60 24.52 -0.06 -7.91
N PRO A 61 25.13 -1.25 -7.87
CA PRO A 61 24.75 -2.29 -6.88
C PRO A 61 25.06 -1.92 -5.43
N ASN A 62 25.96 -0.98 -5.20
CA ASN A 62 26.35 -0.52 -3.86
C ASN A 62 25.66 0.80 -3.45
N SER A 63 24.68 1.28 -4.22
CA SER A 63 23.92 2.47 -3.88
C SER A 63 22.93 2.20 -2.77
N SER A 64 22.86 3.11 -1.80
CA SER A 64 21.83 3.10 -0.74
C SER A 64 20.40 3.26 -1.28
N GLU A 65 20.27 3.69 -2.54
CA GLU A 65 18.97 3.89 -3.20
C GLU A 65 18.39 2.61 -3.80
N CYS A 66 19.14 1.51 -3.82
CA CYS A 66 18.69 0.23 -4.39
C CYS A 66 17.42 -0.28 -3.70
N ASP A 67 17.33 -0.21 -2.37
CA ASP A 67 16.13 -0.64 -1.64
C ASP A 67 14.88 0.14 -2.06
N TYR A 68 15.04 1.44 -2.29
CA TYR A 68 13.94 2.27 -2.79
C TYR A 68 13.50 1.84 -4.19
N PHE A 69 14.43 1.64 -5.12
CA PHE A 69 14.08 1.25 -6.49
C PHE A 69 13.59 -0.20 -6.60
N HIS A 70 14.02 -1.11 -5.74
CA HIS A 70 13.43 -2.44 -5.62
C HIS A 70 11.96 -2.38 -5.19
N LYS A 71 11.62 -1.55 -4.21
CA LYS A 71 10.23 -1.33 -3.80
C LYS A 71 9.38 -0.73 -4.92
N VAL A 72 9.93 0.25 -5.65
CA VAL A 72 9.23 0.85 -6.81
C VAL A 72 9.01 -0.17 -7.93
N ALA A 73 10.01 -0.98 -8.27
CA ALA A 73 9.88 -2.02 -9.28
C ALA A 73 8.85 -3.09 -8.87
N HIS A 74 8.92 -3.57 -7.62
CA HIS A 74 7.95 -4.52 -7.08
C HIS A 74 6.52 -3.98 -7.13
N ARG A 75 6.33 -2.69 -6.77
CA ARG A 75 5.03 -2.02 -6.89
C ARG A 75 4.52 -1.99 -8.33
N GLU A 76 5.39 -1.66 -9.30
CA GLU A 76 5.03 -1.66 -10.72
C GLU A 76 4.63 -3.04 -11.23
N GLU A 77 5.31 -4.10 -10.76
CA GLU A 77 4.96 -5.50 -11.07
C GLU A 77 3.61 -5.89 -10.47
N LEU A 78 3.35 -5.54 -9.20
CA LEU A 78 2.05 -5.78 -8.55
C LEU A 78 0.92 -5.02 -9.26
N LEU A 79 1.16 -3.79 -9.70
CA LEU A 79 0.20 -3.04 -10.49
C LEU A 79 -0.07 -3.65 -11.87
N LYS A 80 0.95 -4.27 -12.50
CA LYS A 80 0.80 -5.00 -13.78
C LYS A 80 0.11 -6.34 -13.61
N ALA A 81 0.40 -7.05 -12.52
CA ALA A 81 -0.22 -8.34 -12.18
C ALA A 81 -1.68 -8.19 -11.70
N GLY A 82 -2.08 -6.96 -11.34
CA GLY A 82 -3.34 -6.68 -10.69
C GLY A 82 -3.32 -7.04 -9.20
N CYS A 83 -3.95 -6.21 -8.37
CA CYS A 83 -4.16 -6.59 -6.96
C CYS A 83 -5.21 -7.71 -6.88
N PRO A 84 -5.09 -8.64 -5.91
CA PRO A 84 -6.05 -9.71 -5.75
C PRO A 84 -7.45 -9.17 -5.47
N ALA A 85 -8.47 -9.98 -5.78
CA ALA A 85 -9.82 -9.70 -5.38
C ALA A 85 -9.91 -9.66 -3.84
N PHE A 86 -10.84 -8.87 -3.32
CA PHE A 86 -11.04 -8.78 -1.86
C PHE A 86 -11.31 -10.14 -1.22
N SER A 87 -12.06 -11.03 -1.89
CA SER A 87 -12.34 -12.39 -1.39
C SER A 87 -11.06 -13.21 -1.21
N GLU A 88 -10.16 -13.18 -2.17
CA GLU A 88 -8.90 -13.93 -2.11
C GLU A 88 -7.99 -13.40 -1.01
N PHE A 89 -7.86 -12.07 -0.94
CA PHE A 89 -7.00 -11.45 0.05
C PHE A 89 -7.57 -11.57 1.47
N ALA A 90 -8.90 -11.42 1.64
CA ALA A 90 -9.56 -11.54 2.94
C ALA A 90 -9.43 -12.97 3.51
N GLU A 91 -9.48 -14.00 2.67
CA GLU A 91 -9.28 -15.38 3.10
C GLU A 91 -7.85 -15.63 3.55
N LEU A 92 -6.85 -15.17 2.79
CA LEU A 92 -5.45 -15.24 3.17
C LEU A 92 -5.19 -14.51 4.50
N TRP A 93 -5.69 -13.28 4.61
CA TRP A 93 -5.57 -12.48 5.84
C TRP A 93 -6.23 -13.17 7.04
N TYR A 94 -7.41 -13.78 6.84
CA TYR A 94 -8.09 -14.49 7.92
C TYR A 94 -7.28 -15.70 8.40
N GLN A 95 -6.74 -16.50 7.49
CA GLN A 95 -5.90 -17.66 7.81
C GLN A 95 -4.66 -17.27 8.60
N GLU A 96 -4.02 -16.15 8.27
CA GLU A 96 -2.86 -15.64 8.98
C GLU A 96 -3.20 -15.08 10.36
N LYS A 97 -4.32 -14.37 10.49
CA LYS A 97 -4.71 -13.68 11.72
C LYS A 97 -5.46 -14.54 12.73
N GLN A 98 -6.14 -15.59 12.30
CA GLN A 98 -6.92 -16.44 13.20
C GLN A 98 -6.12 -17.06 14.33
N VAL A 99 -4.82 -17.31 14.14
CA VAL A 99 -3.93 -17.90 15.15
C VAL A 99 -3.73 -17.00 16.38
N GLU A 100 -3.96 -15.69 16.21
CA GLU A 100 -3.86 -14.69 17.28
C GLU A 100 -5.16 -14.58 18.09
N TRP A 101 -6.27 -15.19 17.64
CA TRP A 101 -7.60 -14.95 18.17
C TRP A 101 -8.15 -16.14 18.94
N ARG A 102 -8.99 -15.82 19.94
CA ARG A 102 -9.82 -16.82 20.61
C ARG A 102 -10.88 -17.34 19.64
N THR A 103 -11.34 -18.58 19.82
CA THR A 103 -12.34 -19.24 18.96
C THR A 103 -13.59 -18.37 18.72
N SER A 104 -14.13 -17.76 19.77
CA SER A 104 -15.33 -16.90 19.65
C SER A 104 -15.09 -15.65 18.78
N GLN A 105 -13.85 -15.12 18.74
CA GLN A 105 -13.48 -14.01 17.88
C GLN A 105 -13.31 -14.46 16.43
N GLN A 106 -12.73 -15.65 16.22
CA GLN A 106 -12.61 -16.27 14.88
C GLN A 106 -14.00 -16.43 14.26
N GLU A 107 -14.95 -17.03 15.01
CA GLU A 107 -16.33 -17.20 14.54
C GLU A 107 -17.01 -15.85 14.23
N THR A 108 -16.79 -14.87 15.09
CA THR A 108 -17.36 -13.52 14.88
C THR A 108 -16.80 -12.85 13.62
N VAL A 109 -15.49 -12.89 13.42
CA VAL A 109 -14.85 -12.29 12.24
C VAL A 109 -15.27 -13.05 10.99
N ARG A 110 -15.30 -14.39 11.03
CA ARG A 110 -15.77 -15.23 9.92
C ARG A 110 -17.21 -14.89 9.54
N GLY A 111 -18.11 -14.80 10.51
CA GLY A 111 -19.49 -14.40 10.25
C GLY A 111 -19.63 -13.00 9.65
N ILE A 112 -18.77 -12.05 10.05
CA ILE A 112 -18.75 -10.71 9.43
C ILE A 112 -18.28 -10.78 7.98
N LEU A 113 -17.25 -11.56 7.71
CA LEU A 113 -16.73 -11.76 6.35
C LEU A 113 -17.83 -12.35 5.45
N ASP A 114 -18.39 -13.48 5.84
CA ASP A 114 -19.33 -14.25 5.01
C ASP A 114 -20.65 -13.51 4.78
N VAL A 115 -21.20 -12.86 5.82
CA VAL A 115 -22.53 -12.24 5.76
C VAL A 115 -22.49 -10.82 5.21
N HIS A 116 -21.42 -10.07 5.47
CA HIS A 116 -21.42 -8.65 5.18
C HIS A 116 -20.36 -8.22 4.15
N LEU A 117 -19.13 -8.66 4.30
CA LEU A 117 -18.02 -8.12 3.51
C LEU A 117 -17.84 -8.81 2.16
N LEU A 118 -17.81 -10.14 2.12
CA LEU A 118 -17.64 -10.89 0.87
C LEU A 118 -18.77 -10.67 -0.14
N PRO A 119 -20.06 -10.60 0.26
CA PRO A 119 -21.14 -10.31 -0.68
C PRO A 119 -21.09 -8.92 -1.30
N TYR A 120 -20.39 -7.97 -0.65
CA TYR A 120 -20.33 -6.58 -1.14
C TYR A 120 -19.00 -6.28 -1.87
N PHE A 121 -17.88 -6.67 -1.30
CA PHE A 121 -16.56 -6.33 -1.82
C PHE A 121 -15.84 -7.49 -2.53
N GLY A 122 -16.33 -8.70 -2.42
CA GLY A 122 -15.62 -9.93 -2.77
C GLY A 122 -14.96 -9.95 -4.15
N THR A 123 -15.65 -9.42 -5.17
CA THR A 123 -15.15 -9.38 -6.55
C THR A 123 -14.29 -8.16 -6.88
N MET A 124 -14.24 -7.17 -5.97
CA MET A 124 -13.49 -5.93 -6.20
C MET A 124 -12.00 -6.15 -5.91
N PRO A 125 -11.08 -5.70 -6.77
CA PRO A 125 -9.66 -5.64 -6.43
C PRO A 125 -9.43 -4.77 -5.19
N VAL A 126 -8.58 -5.20 -4.25
CA VAL A 126 -8.39 -4.51 -2.96
C VAL A 126 -7.95 -3.05 -3.09
N ASN A 127 -7.19 -2.73 -4.14
CA ASN A 127 -6.73 -1.38 -4.45
C ASN A 127 -7.79 -0.49 -5.11
N HIS A 128 -8.90 -1.07 -5.58
CA HIS A 128 -10.01 -0.32 -6.18
C HIS A 128 -11.09 0.05 -5.15
N ILE A 129 -11.06 -0.52 -3.95
CA ILE A 129 -12.00 -0.16 -2.88
C ILE A 129 -11.69 1.24 -2.38
N SER A 130 -12.50 2.19 -2.80
CA SER A 130 -12.35 3.61 -2.48
C SER A 130 -13.04 4.00 -1.18
N LYS A 131 -12.70 5.20 -0.66
CA LYS A 131 -13.39 5.80 0.50
C LYS A 131 -14.90 5.93 0.26
N SER A 132 -15.32 6.28 -0.97
CA SER A 132 -16.75 6.41 -1.33
C SER A 132 -17.50 5.09 -1.20
N GLU A 133 -16.89 3.98 -1.62
CA GLU A 133 -17.47 2.65 -1.51
C GLU A 133 -17.59 2.19 -0.05
N ILE A 134 -16.57 2.47 0.77
CA ILE A 134 -16.64 2.18 2.22
C ILE A 134 -17.76 2.97 2.87
N LEU A 135 -17.94 4.25 2.53
CA LEU A 135 -19.01 5.07 3.06
C LEU A 135 -20.39 4.62 2.57
N ALA A 136 -20.52 4.22 1.30
CA ALA A 136 -21.75 3.63 0.74
C ALA A 136 -22.11 2.32 1.44
N PHE A 137 -21.14 1.44 1.64
CA PHE A 137 -21.30 0.21 2.41
C PHE A 137 -21.75 0.50 3.85
N ARG A 138 -21.09 1.45 4.53
CA ARG A 138 -21.48 1.88 5.89
C ARG A 138 -22.92 2.36 5.95
N SER A 139 -23.36 3.17 4.98
CA SER A 139 -24.75 3.62 4.87
C SER A 139 -25.70 2.43 4.69
N LYS A 140 -25.38 1.50 3.78
CA LYS A 140 -26.19 0.31 3.52
C LYS A 140 -26.34 -0.56 4.76
N ILE A 141 -25.26 -0.88 5.48
CA ILE A 141 -25.34 -1.71 6.69
C ILE A 141 -26.07 -1.01 7.84
N SER A 142 -25.99 0.33 7.94
CA SER A 142 -26.69 1.07 8.98
C SER A 142 -28.21 1.00 8.85
N GLN A 143 -28.72 0.68 7.67
CA GLN A 143 -30.16 0.52 7.38
C GLN A 143 -30.66 -0.91 7.62
N LEU A 144 -29.76 -1.87 7.90
CA LEU A 144 -30.17 -3.25 8.18
C LEU A 144 -31.03 -3.31 9.45
N GLU A 145 -32.01 -4.20 9.43
CA GLU A 145 -32.83 -4.45 10.60
C GLU A 145 -32.05 -5.25 11.66
N GLY A 146 -32.06 -4.74 12.88
CA GLY A 146 -31.55 -5.41 14.07
C GLY A 146 -32.65 -6.13 14.85
N ARG A 147 -32.34 -6.59 16.05
CA ARG A 147 -33.35 -7.20 16.94
C ARG A 147 -34.48 -6.21 17.24
N GLY A 148 -35.74 -6.66 17.10
CA GLY A 148 -36.95 -5.88 17.43
C GLY A 148 -37.31 -4.82 16.37
N LYS A 149 -37.01 -5.05 15.08
CA LYS A 149 -37.35 -4.16 13.95
C LYS A 149 -36.73 -2.76 14.01
N LYS A 150 -35.73 -2.55 14.85
CA LYS A 150 -34.92 -1.33 14.89
C LYS A 150 -33.71 -1.49 14.01
N GLN A 151 -33.20 -0.39 13.47
CA GLN A 151 -31.91 -0.39 12.76
C GLN A 151 -30.77 -0.85 13.69
N ILE A 152 -29.74 -1.45 13.11
CA ILE A 152 -28.58 -1.88 13.88
C ILE A 152 -27.86 -0.67 14.51
N SER A 153 -27.31 -0.86 15.72
CA SER A 153 -26.65 0.21 16.47
C SER A 153 -25.35 0.67 15.81
N ALA A 154 -24.95 1.92 16.05
CA ALA A 154 -23.67 2.45 15.63
C ALA A 154 -22.48 1.58 16.09
N SER A 155 -22.56 1.00 17.30
CA SER A 155 -21.58 0.06 17.82
C SER A 155 -21.47 -1.19 16.94
N ARG A 156 -22.61 -1.78 16.51
CA ARG A 156 -22.60 -2.95 15.61
C ARG A 156 -22.06 -2.61 14.23
N VAL A 157 -22.40 -1.44 13.68
CA VAL A 157 -21.81 -0.96 12.41
C VAL A 157 -20.29 -0.85 12.53
N ASN A 158 -19.78 -0.20 13.59
CA ASN A 158 -18.34 -0.09 13.82
C ASN A 158 -17.67 -1.46 13.95
N HIS A 159 -18.36 -2.41 14.60
CA HIS A 159 -17.85 -3.78 14.75
C HIS A 159 -17.71 -4.52 13.41
N ILE A 160 -18.71 -4.35 12.50
CA ILE A 160 -18.63 -4.91 11.14
C ILE A 160 -17.52 -4.25 10.32
N LEU A 161 -17.31 -2.95 10.48
CA LEU A 161 -16.29 -2.20 9.75
C LEU A 161 -14.85 -2.45 10.25
N THR A 162 -14.67 -3.01 11.46
CA THR A 162 -13.35 -3.26 12.03
C THR A 162 -12.51 -4.24 11.21
N PRO A 163 -13.00 -5.46 10.85
CA PRO A 163 -12.26 -6.37 9.99
C PRO A 163 -11.98 -5.76 8.60
N LEU A 164 -12.94 -5.04 8.00
CA LEU A 164 -12.72 -4.35 6.72
C LEU A 164 -11.53 -3.39 6.78
N ARG A 165 -11.45 -2.57 7.85
CA ARG A 165 -10.34 -1.66 8.06
C ARG A 165 -9.01 -2.40 8.18
N MET A 166 -8.98 -3.50 8.94
CA MET A 166 -7.77 -4.29 9.15
C MET A 166 -7.29 -4.88 7.82
N ILE A 167 -8.20 -5.46 7.04
CA ILE A 167 -7.89 -6.06 5.73
C ILE A 167 -7.37 -5.01 4.75
N LEU A 168 -8.05 -3.87 4.62
CA LEU A 168 -7.65 -2.81 3.68
C LEU A 168 -6.33 -2.13 4.07
N ASN A 169 -6.04 -1.98 5.36
CA ASN A 169 -4.75 -1.45 5.81
C ASN A 169 -3.62 -2.44 5.54
N GLU A 170 -3.85 -3.73 5.81
CA GLU A 170 -2.88 -4.79 5.52
C GLU A 170 -2.62 -4.91 4.01
N ALA A 171 -3.68 -4.86 3.19
CA ALA A 171 -3.55 -4.85 1.74
C ALA A 171 -2.76 -3.62 1.24
N ALA A 172 -3.06 -2.44 1.80
CA ALA A 172 -2.36 -1.21 1.45
C ALA A 172 -0.86 -1.27 1.79
N ASP A 173 -0.50 -1.91 2.90
CA ASP A 173 0.89 -2.12 3.32
C ASP A 173 1.60 -3.15 2.43
N ARG A 174 0.98 -4.32 2.16
CA ARG A 174 1.56 -5.38 1.32
C ARG A 174 1.73 -5.00 -0.14
N PHE A 175 0.75 -4.29 -0.71
CA PHE A 175 0.73 -3.93 -2.12
C PHE A 175 1.15 -2.47 -2.37
N ASP A 176 1.61 -1.77 -1.34
CA ASP A 176 2.16 -0.39 -1.39
C ASP A 176 1.23 0.61 -2.12
N PHE A 177 -0.05 0.65 -1.74
CA PHE A 177 -1.01 1.65 -2.18
C PHE A 177 -1.59 2.46 -1.01
N PRO A 178 -2.12 3.67 -1.24
CA PRO A 178 -2.71 4.47 -0.17
C PRO A 178 -3.94 3.81 0.43
N SER A 179 -3.96 3.58 1.75
CA SER A 179 -5.13 3.03 2.41
C SER A 179 -6.37 3.90 2.20
N ALA A 180 -7.45 3.29 1.68
CA ALA A 180 -8.75 3.93 1.51
C ALA A 180 -9.40 4.32 2.85
N TRP A 181 -8.91 3.77 3.98
CA TRP A 181 -9.41 4.06 5.32
C TRP A 181 -8.95 5.41 5.88
N LYS A 182 -7.97 6.04 5.26
CA LYS A 182 -7.45 7.34 5.70
C LYS A 182 -8.58 8.35 5.80
N GLN A 183 -8.74 8.99 6.97
CA GLN A 183 -9.80 9.97 7.29
C GLN A 183 -11.23 9.41 7.44
N ILE A 184 -11.44 8.10 7.52
CA ILE A 184 -12.76 7.54 7.88
C ILE A 184 -12.83 7.42 9.40
N LYS A 185 -13.71 8.21 10.02
CA LYS A 185 -13.98 8.17 11.47
C LYS A 185 -15.05 7.11 11.78
N SER A 186 -14.89 6.43 12.92
CA SER A 186 -15.93 5.55 13.47
C SER A 186 -17.20 6.34 13.80
N MET A 187 -18.36 5.68 13.73
CA MET A 187 -19.63 6.28 14.15
C MET A 187 -19.61 6.54 15.65
N LYS A 188 -20.13 7.69 16.07
CA LYS A 188 -20.30 8.01 17.50
C LYS A 188 -21.31 7.04 18.11
N VAL A 189 -20.95 6.40 19.20
CA VAL A 189 -21.83 5.54 20.00
C VAL A 189 -22.35 6.39 21.14
N PRO A 190 -23.70 6.57 21.30
CA PRO A 190 -24.26 7.23 22.47
C PRO A 190 -23.81 6.50 23.73
N ARG A 191 -23.40 7.23 24.76
CA ARG A 191 -23.18 6.64 26.09
C ARG A 191 -24.54 6.24 26.65
N SER A 192 -24.69 4.98 27.06
CA SER A 192 -25.81 4.57 27.88
C SER A 192 -25.55 5.08 29.29
N ASP A 193 -26.43 5.92 29.84
CA ASP A 193 -26.43 6.23 31.26
C ASP A 193 -26.78 4.94 32.00
N VAL A 194 -25.81 4.32 32.64
CA VAL A 194 -26.01 3.23 33.57
C VAL A 194 -26.46 3.90 34.86
N MET A 195 -27.80 3.82 35.15
CA MET A 195 -28.27 4.14 36.49
C MET A 195 -27.67 3.12 37.48
N PRO A 196 -26.90 3.57 38.47
CA PRO A 196 -26.44 2.64 39.51
C PRO A 196 -27.68 2.08 40.21
N LEU A 197 -27.71 0.77 40.38
CA LEU A 197 -28.70 0.09 41.20
C LEU A 197 -28.61 0.67 42.62
N THR A 198 -29.63 1.37 43.08
CA THR A 198 -29.84 1.76 44.47
C THR A 198 -30.24 0.54 45.30
#